data_9ad3d682f91a89a8297cb473d514ae74
#
_entry.id   9ad3d682f91a89a8297cb473d514ae74
#
_cell.length_a   1.000
_cell.length_b   1.000
_cell.length_c   1.000
_cell.angle_alpha   90.00
_cell.angle_beta   90.00
_cell.angle_gamma   90.00
#
_symmetry.space_group_name_H-M   'P 1'
#
loop_
_entity.id
_entity.type
_entity.pdbx_description
1 polymer ?
#
loop_
_entity_poly.entity_id
_entity_poly.type
_entity_poly.pdbx_seq_one_letter_code
_entity_poly.pdbx_strand_id
1 'polypeptide(L)'
;ALPAGVTFGGAGGEGGAAALLGANGGSGGHGGIGNVGGKGGAGAAGAMLLGNGGDGADGGNSLASLAGAGGAAGNAGLLGSGGTGGAGGQSFSGTGGKGGDGGSALLIGDGGNGGTGATAGVGGTAGTGGFLFGLDGINGSP
;
A
#
# COMPACT_ATOMS: atom_id res chain seq x y z
N ALA A 1 6.77 -1.63 -29.96
CA ALA A 1 5.55 -0.82 -30.11
C ALA A 1 4.37 -1.54 -29.44
N LEU A 2 3.60 -0.84 -28.65
CA LEU A 2 2.40 -1.39 -28.02
C LEU A 2 1.31 -1.59 -29.07
N PRO A 3 0.48 -2.65 -28.96
CA PRO A 3 -0.65 -2.83 -29.86
C PRO A 3 -1.56 -1.60 -29.80
N ALA A 4 -2.08 -1.17 -30.95
CA ALA A 4 -3.00 -0.03 -31.03
C ALA A 4 -4.23 -0.28 -30.15
N GLY A 5 -4.56 0.66 -29.25
CA GLY A 5 -5.73 0.58 -28.37
C GLY A 5 -5.50 0.04 -26.96
N VAL A 6 -4.28 -0.40 -26.60
CA VAL A 6 -3.96 -0.77 -25.22
C VAL A 6 -3.44 0.44 -24.45
N THR A 7 -4.16 0.84 -23.40
CA THR A 7 -3.75 1.92 -22.50
C THR A 7 -3.26 1.34 -21.17
N PHE A 8 -2.15 1.87 -20.67
CA PHE A 8 -1.62 1.53 -19.34
C PHE A 8 -1.90 2.68 -18.38
N GLY A 9 -2.47 2.38 -17.24
CA GLY A 9 -2.56 3.32 -16.13
C GLY A 9 -1.16 3.64 -15.60
N GLY A 10 -0.87 4.90 -15.33
CA GLY A 10 0.39 5.31 -14.71
C GLY A 10 0.50 4.77 -13.28
N ALA A 11 1.69 4.41 -12.84
CA ALA A 11 1.93 4.08 -11.43
C ALA A 11 1.78 5.33 -10.55
N GLY A 12 1.24 5.16 -9.35
CA GLY A 12 1.21 6.20 -8.34
C GLY A 12 2.61 6.55 -7.83
N GLY A 13 2.83 7.80 -7.46
CA GLY A 13 4.07 8.25 -6.85
C GLY A 13 4.23 7.73 -5.42
N GLU A 14 5.47 7.54 -4.97
CA GLU A 14 5.77 7.16 -3.60
C GLU A 14 5.51 8.30 -2.62
N GLY A 15 5.18 7.98 -1.38
CA GLY A 15 5.04 8.93 -0.30
C GLY A 15 6.36 9.62 0.03
N GLY A 16 6.30 10.89 0.45
CA GLY A 16 7.49 11.63 0.89
C GLY A 16 8.04 11.10 2.21
N ALA A 17 9.37 10.96 2.29
CA ALA A 17 10.04 10.49 3.50
C ALA A 17 9.88 11.48 4.67
N ALA A 18 9.72 10.94 5.88
CA ALA A 18 9.65 11.73 7.09
C ALA A 18 11.03 12.27 7.53
N ALA A 19 11.02 13.35 8.30
CA ALA A 19 12.21 13.89 8.93
C ALA A 19 12.72 12.97 10.07
N LEU A 20 13.93 13.24 10.59
CA LEU A 20 14.62 12.35 11.52
C LEU A 20 13.91 12.16 12.88
N LEU A 21 13.36 13.23 13.46
CA LEU A 21 12.92 13.21 14.87
C LEU A 21 11.42 12.99 15.08
N GLY A 22 10.58 13.61 14.27
CA GLY A 22 9.14 13.51 14.48
C GLY A 22 8.36 13.97 13.26
N ALA A 23 7.93 13.03 12.47
CA ALA A 23 6.99 13.25 11.37
C ALA A 23 6.46 11.90 10.89
N ASN A 24 5.25 11.90 10.37
CA ASN A 24 4.69 10.72 9.72
C ASN A 24 5.23 10.60 8.30
N GLY A 25 5.39 9.37 7.82
CA GLY A 25 5.64 9.10 6.43
C GLY A 25 4.48 9.57 5.55
N GLY A 26 4.78 10.08 4.37
CA GLY A 26 3.76 10.45 3.41
C GLY A 26 3.06 9.22 2.83
N SER A 27 1.78 9.32 2.50
CA SER A 27 1.06 8.27 1.78
C SER A 27 1.44 8.23 0.30
N GLY A 28 1.32 7.06 -0.32
CA GLY A 28 1.51 6.88 -1.75
C GLY A 28 0.42 7.55 -2.59
N GLY A 29 0.67 7.72 -3.87
CA GLY A 29 -0.32 8.18 -4.86
C GLY A 29 -1.05 7.00 -5.50
N HIS A 30 -2.32 7.17 -5.88
CA HIS A 30 -3.11 6.11 -6.51
C HIS A 30 -2.59 5.72 -7.90
N GLY A 31 -2.77 4.47 -8.25
CA GLY A 31 -2.51 3.98 -9.61
C GLY A 31 -3.54 4.50 -10.62
N GLY A 32 -3.11 4.78 -11.82
CA GLY A 32 -3.98 5.25 -12.91
C GLY A 32 -4.85 4.13 -13.50
N ILE A 33 -5.98 4.52 -14.09
CA ILE A 33 -6.91 3.62 -14.78
C ILE A 33 -6.43 3.40 -16.22
N GLY A 34 -6.57 2.18 -16.73
CA GLY A 34 -6.23 1.84 -18.12
C GLY A 34 -6.81 0.48 -18.53
N ASN A 35 -6.49 -0.01 -19.72
CA ASN A 35 -6.76 -1.41 -20.08
C ASN A 35 -5.99 -2.35 -19.14
N VAL A 36 -4.78 -1.91 -18.71
CA VAL A 36 -4.04 -2.45 -17.58
C VAL A 36 -3.96 -1.38 -16.53
N GLY A 37 -4.39 -1.64 -15.31
CA GLY A 37 -4.36 -0.69 -14.20
C GLY A 37 -2.94 -0.42 -13.71
N GLY A 38 -2.62 0.82 -13.32
CA GLY A 38 -1.34 1.21 -12.74
C GLY A 38 -1.23 0.76 -11.28
N LYS A 39 -0.02 0.42 -10.84
CA LYS A 39 0.25 0.10 -9.43
C LYS A 39 0.05 1.33 -8.53
N GLY A 40 -0.52 1.15 -7.34
CA GLY A 40 -0.53 2.16 -6.29
C GLY A 40 0.88 2.44 -5.75
N GLY A 41 1.15 3.67 -5.37
CA GLY A 41 2.42 4.10 -4.78
C GLY A 41 2.58 3.58 -3.35
N ALA A 42 3.83 3.33 -2.94
CA ALA A 42 4.13 2.94 -1.58
C ALA A 42 4.03 4.14 -0.62
N GLY A 43 3.60 3.89 0.61
CA GLY A 43 3.74 4.83 1.72
C GLY A 43 5.19 4.89 2.21
N ALA A 44 5.63 6.04 2.68
CA ALA A 44 6.97 6.21 3.20
C ALA A 44 7.07 5.84 4.69
N ALA A 45 8.27 5.48 5.14
CA ALA A 45 8.53 5.25 6.55
C ALA A 45 8.32 6.53 7.37
N GLY A 46 7.84 6.36 8.61
CA GLY A 46 7.80 7.42 9.61
C GLY A 46 9.20 7.84 10.06
N ALA A 47 9.29 8.98 10.77
CA ALA A 47 10.54 9.43 11.37
C ALA A 47 11.10 8.39 12.34
N MET A 48 12.43 8.33 12.43
CA MET A 48 13.13 7.28 13.17
C MET A 48 12.76 7.21 14.65
N LEU A 49 12.50 8.34 15.29
CA LEU A 49 12.16 8.36 16.74
C LEU A 49 10.65 8.33 16.97
N LEU A 50 9.94 9.32 16.41
CA LEU A 50 8.48 9.48 16.60
C LEU A 50 7.83 9.66 15.24
N GLY A 51 7.19 8.65 14.72
CA GLY A 51 6.47 8.80 13.46
C GLY A 51 5.75 7.53 13.04
N ASN A 52 4.55 7.71 12.51
CA ASN A 52 3.79 6.63 11.91
C ASN A 52 4.27 6.41 10.46
N GLY A 53 4.20 5.17 10.01
CA GLY A 53 4.36 4.87 8.60
C GLY A 53 3.23 5.49 7.77
N GLY A 54 3.54 5.89 6.54
CA GLY A 54 2.55 6.35 5.58
C GLY A 54 1.76 5.18 4.97
N ASP A 55 0.53 5.44 4.56
CA ASP A 55 -0.31 4.42 3.92
C ASP A 55 0.12 4.17 2.47
N GLY A 56 0.03 2.92 2.05
CA GLY A 56 0.09 2.57 0.64
C GLY A 56 -1.19 3.00 -0.08
N ALA A 57 -1.08 3.37 -1.34
CA ALA A 57 -2.23 3.80 -2.12
C ALA A 57 -2.82 2.67 -2.96
N ASP A 58 -4.07 2.84 -3.35
CA ASP A 58 -4.79 1.83 -4.12
C ASP A 58 -4.24 1.67 -5.53
N GLY A 59 -4.30 0.45 -6.04
CA GLY A 59 -4.03 0.15 -7.43
C GLY A 59 -5.10 0.69 -8.36
N GLY A 60 -4.72 1.04 -9.57
CA GLY A 60 -5.63 1.52 -10.60
C GLY A 60 -6.52 0.41 -11.16
N ASN A 61 -7.75 0.78 -11.49
CA ASN A 61 -8.70 -0.15 -12.10
C ASN A 61 -8.32 -0.50 -13.53
N SER A 62 -8.67 -1.72 -13.95
CA SER A 62 -8.50 -2.20 -15.32
C SER A 62 -9.83 -2.30 -16.05
N LEU A 63 -9.85 -1.84 -17.30
CA LEU A 63 -11.03 -1.96 -18.16
C LEU A 63 -11.09 -3.30 -18.90
N ALA A 64 -9.95 -3.98 -19.07
CA ALA A 64 -9.90 -5.15 -19.97
C ALA A 64 -9.08 -6.34 -19.46
N SER A 65 -8.06 -6.16 -18.61
CA SER A 65 -7.20 -7.30 -18.26
C SER A 65 -6.77 -7.32 -16.81
N LEU A 66 -5.58 -6.83 -16.48
CA LEU A 66 -5.01 -6.90 -15.14
C LEU A 66 -5.14 -5.55 -14.43
N ALA A 67 -5.75 -5.51 -13.25
CA ALA A 67 -5.79 -4.30 -12.44
C ALA A 67 -4.49 -4.11 -11.65
N GLY A 68 -4.22 -2.88 -11.25
CA GLY A 68 -3.02 -2.52 -10.52
C GLY A 68 -3.01 -3.07 -9.10
N ALA A 69 -1.87 -3.50 -8.61
CA ALA A 69 -1.70 -3.85 -7.21
C ALA A 69 -1.74 -2.60 -6.32
N GLY A 70 -2.24 -2.72 -5.10
CA GLY A 70 -2.11 -1.71 -4.08
C GLY A 70 -0.65 -1.51 -3.66
N GLY A 71 -0.31 -0.31 -3.22
CA GLY A 71 1.01 0.03 -2.69
C GLY A 71 1.22 -0.51 -1.28
N ALA A 72 2.44 -0.92 -0.96
CA ALA A 72 2.79 -1.27 0.41
C ALA A 72 2.83 -0.04 1.31
N ALA A 73 2.54 -0.22 2.59
CA ALA A 73 2.66 0.84 3.58
C ALA A 73 4.10 1.05 4.06
N GLY A 74 4.36 2.21 4.64
CA GLY A 74 5.60 2.51 5.35
C GLY A 74 5.62 1.95 6.76
N ASN A 75 6.80 1.64 7.26
CA ASN A 75 7.01 1.25 8.64
C ASN A 75 7.01 2.46 9.56
N ALA A 76 6.67 2.25 10.83
CA ALA A 76 6.82 3.27 11.85
C ALA A 76 8.28 3.44 12.29
N GLY A 77 8.56 4.54 12.99
CA GLY A 77 9.77 4.73 13.78
C GLY A 77 9.77 3.91 15.08
N LEU A 78 10.60 4.34 16.03
CA LEU A 78 10.71 3.68 17.34
C LEU A 78 9.37 3.71 18.09
N LEU A 79 8.69 4.85 18.05
CA LEU A 79 7.36 5.05 18.62
C LEU A 79 6.41 5.50 17.50
N GLY A 80 5.44 4.69 17.18
CA GLY A 80 4.45 4.95 16.15
C GLY A 80 3.89 3.68 15.54
N SER A 81 2.80 3.78 14.82
CA SER A 81 2.15 2.65 14.16
C SER A 81 2.53 2.55 12.69
N GLY A 82 2.61 1.35 12.17
CA GLY A 82 2.77 1.09 10.74
C GLY A 82 1.58 1.62 9.94
N GLY A 83 1.80 2.03 8.71
CA GLY A 83 0.72 2.43 7.80
C GLY A 83 -0.09 1.25 7.28
N THR A 84 -1.24 1.50 6.68
CA THR A 84 -2.07 0.46 6.04
C THR A 84 -1.67 0.25 4.57
N GLY A 85 -1.71 -0.99 4.11
CA GLY A 85 -1.52 -1.30 2.68
C GLY A 85 -2.68 -0.81 1.82
N GLY A 86 -2.40 -0.38 0.60
CA GLY A 86 -3.43 0.04 -0.35
C GLY A 86 -4.23 -1.14 -0.90
N ALA A 87 -5.47 -0.91 -1.29
CA ALA A 87 -6.30 -1.94 -1.93
C ALA A 87 -5.82 -2.23 -3.36
N GLY A 88 -6.04 -3.45 -3.83
CA GLY A 88 -5.89 -3.79 -5.25
C GLY A 88 -6.98 -3.13 -6.09
N GLY A 89 -6.63 -2.71 -7.30
CA GLY A 89 -7.60 -2.16 -8.26
C GLY A 89 -8.58 -3.22 -8.76
N GLN A 90 -9.78 -2.79 -9.16
CA GLN A 90 -10.80 -3.68 -9.73
C GLN A 90 -10.51 -3.94 -11.21
N SER A 91 -10.84 -5.13 -11.70
CA SER A 91 -10.83 -5.41 -13.13
C SER A 91 -12.25 -5.69 -13.63
N PHE A 92 -12.59 -5.09 -14.77
CA PHE A 92 -13.94 -5.27 -15.34
C PHE A 92 -14.13 -6.65 -15.99
N SER A 93 -13.09 -7.18 -16.63
CA SER A 93 -13.17 -8.47 -17.34
C SER A 93 -11.94 -9.37 -17.17
N GLY A 94 -11.04 -9.00 -16.27
CA GLY A 94 -9.80 -9.76 -16.02
C GLY A 94 -9.58 -9.99 -14.51
N THR A 95 -8.32 -10.04 -14.12
CA THR A 95 -7.92 -10.28 -12.73
C THR A 95 -7.78 -8.97 -11.97
N GLY A 96 -8.40 -8.88 -10.79
CA GLY A 96 -8.22 -7.79 -9.85
C GLY A 96 -6.78 -7.72 -9.30
N GLY A 97 -6.40 -6.55 -8.82
CA GLY A 97 -5.07 -6.31 -8.25
C GLY A 97 -4.91 -6.95 -6.86
N LYS A 98 -3.67 -7.31 -6.53
CA LYS A 98 -3.30 -7.72 -5.17
C LYS A 98 -3.37 -6.52 -4.22
N GLY A 99 -3.79 -6.71 -2.97
CA GLY A 99 -3.64 -5.73 -1.89
C GLY A 99 -2.18 -5.51 -1.50
N GLY A 100 -1.84 -4.29 -1.08
CA GLY A 100 -0.51 -3.94 -0.56
C GLY A 100 -0.29 -4.41 0.87
N ASP A 101 0.96 -4.63 1.24
CA ASP A 101 1.31 -5.08 2.59
C ASP A 101 1.23 -3.90 3.59
N GLY A 102 0.82 -4.18 4.83
CA GLY A 102 0.82 -3.25 5.94
C GLY A 102 2.24 -2.99 6.48
N GLY A 103 2.47 -1.81 7.03
CA GLY A 103 3.73 -1.43 7.67
C GLY A 103 3.85 -1.96 9.09
N SER A 104 5.08 -2.20 9.54
CA SER A 104 5.35 -2.67 10.91
C SER A 104 5.70 -1.53 11.85
N ALA A 105 5.39 -1.70 13.14
CA ALA A 105 5.92 -0.88 14.23
C ALA A 105 7.24 -1.48 14.75
N LEU A 106 8.11 -0.63 15.34
CA LEU A 106 9.41 -1.11 15.80
C LEU A 106 9.42 -1.47 17.30
N LEU A 107 9.16 -0.52 18.19
CA LEU A 107 9.21 -0.75 19.64
C LEU A 107 7.83 -0.64 20.30
N ILE A 108 7.15 0.47 20.09
CA ILE A 108 5.81 0.73 20.63
C ILE A 108 4.92 1.26 19.50
N GLY A 109 3.83 0.57 19.26
CA GLY A 109 2.81 0.91 18.28
C GLY A 109 2.26 -0.32 17.58
N ASP A 110 1.14 -0.17 16.92
CA ASP A 110 0.48 -1.27 16.24
C ASP A 110 1.03 -1.46 14.82
N GLY A 111 1.05 -2.69 14.36
CA GLY A 111 1.27 -3.01 12.96
C GLY A 111 0.08 -2.57 12.10
N GLY A 112 0.33 -2.09 10.90
CA GLY A 112 -0.70 -1.70 9.96
C GLY A 112 -1.39 -2.89 9.31
N ASN A 113 -2.64 -2.72 8.90
CA ASN A 113 -3.38 -3.76 8.19
C ASN A 113 -2.88 -3.92 6.76
N GLY A 114 -2.94 -5.13 6.23
CA GLY A 114 -2.78 -5.37 4.80
C GLY A 114 -3.98 -4.84 4.02
N GLY A 115 -3.75 -4.34 2.82
CA GLY A 115 -4.80 -3.88 1.90
C GLY A 115 -5.60 -5.06 1.33
N THR A 116 -6.87 -4.84 1.03
CA THR A 116 -7.73 -5.86 0.40
C THR A 116 -7.30 -6.14 -1.03
N GLY A 117 -7.38 -7.39 -1.46
CA GLY A 117 -7.33 -7.75 -2.87
C GLY A 117 -8.65 -7.39 -3.55
N ALA A 118 -8.62 -7.21 -4.86
CA ALA A 118 -9.83 -7.11 -5.67
C ALA A 118 -10.13 -8.46 -6.32
N THR A 119 -11.25 -8.61 -6.96
CA THR A 119 -11.74 -9.86 -7.60
C THR A 119 -10.63 -10.78 -8.09
N ALA A 120 -10.49 -11.95 -7.49
CA ALA A 120 -9.37 -12.91 -7.69
C ALA A 120 -7.98 -12.38 -7.29
N GLY A 121 -7.87 -11.19 -6.71
CA GLY A 121 -6.63 -10.65 -6.13
C GLY A 121 -6.44 -11.16 -4.70
N VAL A 122 -5.20 -11.37 -4.30
CA VAL A 122 -4.85 -11.77 -2.94
C VAL A 122 -4.73 -10.52 -2.06
N GLY A 123 -5.22 -10.58 -0.83
CA GLY A 123 -4.99 -9.52 0.16
C GLY A 123 -3.51 -9.37 0.53
N GLY A 124 -3.12 -8.18 0.97
CA GLY A 124 -1.79 -7.90 1.50
C GLY A 124 -1.58 -8.51 2.89
N THR A 125 -0.34 -8.72 3.26
CA THR A 125 0.02 -9.20 4.61
C THR A 125 -0.06 -8.06 5.62
N ALA A 126 -0.38 -8.40 6.87
CA ALA A 126 -0.34 -7.45 7.97
C ALA A 126 1.11 -7.11 8.35
N GLY A 127 1.29 -5.91 8.89
CA GLY A 127 2.50 -5.52 9.59
C GLY A 127 2.52 -6.04 11.04
N THR A 128 3.70 -6.19 11.60
CA THR A 128 3.89 -6.63 13.00
C THR A 128 3.79 -5.46 13.96
N GLY A 129 3.22 -5.70 15.13
CA GLY A 129 3.21 -4.75 16.23
C GLY A 129 4.60 -4.57 16.84
N GLY A 130 4.75 -3.53 17.66
CA GLY A 130 6.01 -3.19 18.31
C GLY A 130 6.45 -4.24 19.33
N PHE A 131 7.76 -4.40 19.45
CA PHE A 131 8.38 -5.42 20.30
C PHE A 131 7.98 -5.31 21.77
N LEU A 132 7.81 -4.10 22.29
CA LEU A 132 7.49 -3.87 23.71
C LEU A 132 5.99 -3.80 23.93
N PHE A 133 5.27 -3.01 23.14
CA PHE A 133 3.81 -2.90 23.15
C PHE A 133 3.29 -2.64 21.73
N GLY A 134 2.28 -3.39 21.35
CA GLY A 134 1.59 -3.23 20.08
C GLY A 134 0.90 -4.51 19.66
N LEU A 135 -0.10 -4.36 18.83
CA LEU A 135 -0.82 -5.47 18.21
C LEU A 135 -0.37 -5.60 16.74
N ASP A 136 -0.33 -6.83 16.26
CA ASP A 136 -0.17 -7.06 14.83
C ASP A 136 -1.39 -6.54 14.07
N GLY A 137 -1.17 -6.09 12.85
CA GLY A 137 -2.26 -5.74 11.95
C GLY A 137 -3.07 -6.96 11.55
N ILE A 138 -4.06 -6.76 10.69
CA ILE A 138 -4.90 -7.81 10.11
C ILE A 138 -4.54 -7.98 8.64
N ASN A 139 -4.41 -9.22 8.17
CA ASN A 139 -4.22 -9.50 6.75
C ASN A 139 -5.41 -8.98 5.94
N GLY A 140 -5.13 -8.44 4.77
CA GLY A 140 -6.17 -8.06 3.84
C GLY A 140 -6.94 -9.29 3.33
N SER A 141 -8.23 -9.13 3.10
CA SER A 141 -9.06 -10.16 2.46
C SER A 141 -8.82 -10.19 0.94
N PRO A 142 -9.11 -11.31 0.29
CA PRO A 142 -9.15 -11.39 -1.17
C PRO A 142 -10.26 -10.53 -1.76
#